data_0b64baae1e6bdb5f4ddcb96c5017ed8f
#
_entry.id   0b64baae1e6bdb5f4ddcb96c5017ed8f
#
_cell.length_a   1.000
_cell.length_b   1.000
_cell.length_c   1.000
_cell.angle_alpha   90.00
_cell.angle_beta   90.00
_cell.angle_gamma   90.00
#
_symmetry.space_group_name_H-M   'P 1'
#
loop_
_entity.id
_entity.type
_entity.pdbx_description
1 polymer ?
#
loop_
_entity_poly.entity_id
_entity_poly.type
_entity_poly.pdbx_seq_one_letter_code
_entity_poly.pdbx_strand_id
1 'polypeptide(L)'
;MNQNELSINLLYPVLNERLRLRNGIEKSMAYLKENVTIPFQLMILDNGSDDETPEIGRELEEKYSEVTYVRINERGVGVAFRTGIELNSSDIVGYMDIDLSTDLKYLGKTIALFQENPELQYVNGSRFSKESDTRGRKWYRKITSMGLVFLLKMFFHMKATDAVCGFTFLRKDAAEQLVKECSDDNGWFYTIEFLLRAERNQMNIYDMPVEWQEDYNTTVKVWKTIKNYIIRIYKLKKAFRQEDQARAEKN
;
A
#
# COMPACT_ATOMS: atom_id res chain seq x y z
N MET A 1 27.75 -11.94 -16.30
CA MET A 1 27.01 -10.76 -15.82
C MET A 1 26.07 -11.26 -14.76
N ASN A 2 26.31 -10.91 -13.50
CA ASN A 2 25.36 -11.21 -12.44
C ASN A 2 24.06 -10.50 -12.81
N GLN A 3 22.98 -11.25 -13.10
CA GLN A 3 21.64 -10.71 -13.04
C GLN A 3 21.49 -10.16 -11.62
N ASN A 4 21.31 -8.84 -11.48
CA ASN A 4 21.04 -8.24 -10.18
C ASN A 4 19.82 -8.98 -9.61
N GLU A 5 20.06 -9.73 -8.56
CA GLU A 5 19.00 -10.41 -7.85
C GLU A 5 18.07 -9.35 -7.30
N LEU A 6 16.77 -9.37 -7.68
CA LEU A 6 15.80 -8.39 -7.21
C LEU A 6 15.80 -8.36 -5.68
N SER A 7 15.55 -7.20 -5.10
CA SER A 7 15.38 -7.01 -3.66
C SER A 7 14.01 -6.40 -3.36
N ILE A 8 13.46 -6.66 -2.17
CA ILE A 8 12.14 -6.16 -1.78
C ILE A 8 12.15 -5.52 -0.40
N ASN A 9 11.45 -4.39 -0.25
CA ASN A 9 11.21 -3.74 1.02
C ASN A 9 9.70 -3.70 1.33
N LEU A 10 9.33 -4.28 2.47
CA LEU A 10 7.97 -4.28 2.98
C LEU A 10 7.78 -3.13 3.96
N LEU A 11 6.88 -2.25 3.64
CA LEU A 11 6.51 -1.11 4.47
C LEU A 11 5.29 -1.46 5.33
N TYR A 12 5.39 -1.24 6.63
CA TYR A 12 4.31 -1.41 7.60
C TYR A 12 3.97 -0.06 8.25
N PRO A 13 3.01 0.71 7.68
CA PRO A 13 2.49 1.89 8.35
C PRO A 13 1.76 1.50 9.63
N VAL A 14 2.18 2.04 10.78
CA VAL A 14 1.60 1.71 12.08
C VAL A 14 1.21 2.96 12.85
N LEU A 15 0.11 2.85 13.61
CA LEU A 15 -0.36 3.88 14.54
C LEU A 15 -1.11 3.20 15.70
N ASN A 16 -0.49 3.19 16.88
CA ASN A 16 -1.04 2.57 18.08
C ASN A 16 -1.33 1.05 17.90
N GLU A 17 -0.32 0.33 17.44
CA GLU A 17 -0.37 -1.09 17.09
C GLU A 17 0.32 -2.02 18.09
N ARG A 18 0.44 -1.61 19.36
CA ARG A 18 1.13 -2.36 20.42
C ARG A 18 0.73 -3.84 20.50
N LEU A 19 -0.55 -4.15 20.23
CA LEU A 19 -1.06 -5.52 20.33
C LEU A 19 -0.75 -6.39 19.10
N ARG A 20 -0.47 -5.77 17.94
CA ARG A 20 -0.32 -6.47 16.66
C ARG A 20 1.09 -6.41 16.10
N LEU A 21 1.84 -5.33 16.40
CA LEU A 21 3.12 -5.05 15.77
C LEU A 21 4.11 -6.21 15.89
N ARG A 22 4.36 -6.69 17.12
CA ARG A 22 5.31 -7.79 17.34
C ARG A 22 4.93 -9.04 16.56
N ASN A 23 3.69 -9.49 16.71
CA ASN A 23 3.21 -10.68 16.02
C ASN A 23 3.22 -10.53 14.49
N GLY A 24 2.86 -9.36 13.97
CA GLY A 24 2.86 -9.06 12.54
C GLY A 24 4.27 -9.15 11.95
N ILE A 25 5.24 -8.47 12.56
CA ILE A 25 6.63 -8.48 12.10
C ILE A 25 7.26 -9.88 12.24
N GLU A 26 7.09 -10.55 13.37
CA GLU A 26 7.66 -11.90 13.58
C GLU A 26 7.12 -12.94 12.61
N LYS A 27 5.82 -12.90 12.31
CA LYS A 27 5.21 -13.77 11.28
C LYS A 27 5.73 -13.46 9.89
N SER A 28 5.84 -12.17 9.54
CA SER A 28 6.38 -11.75 8.24
C SER A 28 7.83 -12.16 8.08
N MET A 29 8.66 -12.00 9.12
CA MET A 29 10.05 -12.45 9.15
C MET A 29 10.17 -13.97 8.97
N ALA A 30 9.35 -14.74 9.72
CA ALA A 30 9.34 -16.20 9.60
C ALA A 30 8.99 -16.64 8.19
N TYR A 31 7.89 -16.07 7.63
CA TYR A 31 7.46 -16.37 6.27
C TYR A 31 8.53 -16.04 5.23
N LEU A 32 9.13 -14.85 5.31
CA LEU A 32 10.12 -14.40 4.34
C LEU A 32 11.39 -15.25 4.40
N LYS A 33 11.89 -15.58 5.58
CA LYS A 33 13.08 -16.45 5.76
C LYS A 33 12.85 -17.87 5.24
N GLU A 34 11.63 -18.38 5.29
CA GLU A 34 11.29 -19.73 4.82
C GLU A 34 10.99 -19.78 3.31
N ASN A 35 10.35 -18.74 2.76
CA ASN A 35 9.72 -18.80 1.44
C ASN A 35 10.33 -17.88 0.39
N VAL A 36 11.24 -16.96 0.77
CA VAL A 36 11.80 -15.94 -0.12
C VAL A 36 13.31 -16.05 -0.21
N THR A 37 13.84 -16.17 -1.42
CA THR A 37 15.28 -16.34 -1.67
C THR A 37 16.00 -15.03 -2.01
N ILE A 38 15.26 -13.97 -2.40
CA ILE A 38 15.83 -12.66 -2.70
C ILE A 38 16.06 -11.85 -1.41
N PRO A 39 17.00 -10.89 -1.42
CA PRO A 39 17.19 -9.96 -0.31
C PRO A 39 15.90 -9.22 0.04
N PHE A 40 15.58 -9.12 1.33
CA PHE A 40 14.38 -8.42 1.79
C PHE A 40 14.67 -7.54 3.00
N GLN A 41 13.86 -6.51 3.16
CA GLN A 41 13.81 -5.63 4.31
C GLN A 41 12.37 -5.40 4.74
N LEU A 42 12.17 -5.10 6.02
CA LEU A 42 10.89 -4.68 6.59
C LEU A 42 11.10 -3.31 7.24
N MET A 43 10.24 -2.35 6.90
CA MET A 43 10.31 -1.02 7.49
C MET A 43 9.04 -0.74 8.29
N ILE A 44 9.19 -0.58 9.60
CA ILE A 44 8.10 -0.17 10.50
C ILE A 44 8.02 1.36 10.45
N LEU A 45 6.92 1.89 9.92
CA LEU A 45 6.69 3.31 9.72
C LEU A 45 5.68 3.79 10.76
N ASP A 46 6.17 4.18 11.93
CA ASP A 46 5.34 4.64 13.04
C ASP A 46 4.94 6.11 12.84
N ASN A 47 3.71 6.32 12.42
CA ASN A 47 3.18 7.64 12.11
C ASN A 47 2.53 8.34 13.33
N GLY A 48 3.27 8.43 14.43
CA GLY A 48 2.92 9.22 15.60
C GLY A 48 2.16 8.46 16.68
N SER A 49 2.50 7.18 16.95
CA SER A 49 1.93 6.41 18.05
C SER A 49 2.20 7.05 19.42
N ASP A 50 1.26 6.90 20.34
CA ASP A 50 1.30 7.39 21.72
C ASP A 50 1.08 6.25 22.75
N ASP A 51 1.16 5.00 22.30
CA ASP A 51 1.20 3.77 23.10
C ASP A 51 2.61 3.14 23.06
N GLU A 52 2.75 1.87 23.44
CA GLU A 52 4.02 1.13 23.46
C GLU A 52 4.55 0.71 22.07
N THR A 53 3.90 1.13 20.97
CA THR A 53 4.35 0.82 19.60
C THR A 53 5.81 1.24 19.33
N PRO A 54 6.28 2.45 19.75
CA PRO A 54 7.66 2.87 19.52
C PRO A 54 8.70 1.99 20.21
N GLU A 55 8.44 1.55 21.43
CA GLU A 55 9.34 0.66 22.20
C GLU A 55 9.45 -0.69 21.50
N ILE A 56 8.30 -1.28 21.13
CA ILE A 56 8.24 -2.56 20.42
C ILE A 56 8.95 -2.47 19.06
N GLY A 57 8.79 -1.34 18.35
CA GLY A 57 9.46 -1.13 17.06
C GLY A 57 10.98 -1.16 17.18
N ARG A 58 11.56 -0.46 18.18
CA ARG A 58 13.02 -0.46 18.44
C ARG A 58 13.53 -1.83 18.85
N GLU A 59 12.81 -2.55 19.72
CA GLU A 59 13.17 -3.92 20.10
C GLU A 59 13.20 -4.87 18.89
N LEU A 60 12.28 -4.71 17.94
CA LEU A 60 12.25 -5.51 16.72
C LEU A 60 13.42 -5.16 15.78
N GLU A 61 13.77 -3.88 15.65
CA GLU A 61 14.96 -3.43 14.91
C GLU A 61 16.26 -3.96 15.53
N GLU A 62 16.39 -3.94 16.86
CA GLU A 62 17.55 -4.53 17.55
C GLU A 62 17.63 -6.07 17.37
N LYS A 63 16.47 -6.73 17.29
CA LYS A 63 16.37 -8.19 17.18
C LYS A 63 16.68 -8.72 15.77
N TYR A 64 16.29 -7.97 14.73
CA TYR A 64 16.36 -8.41 13.33
C TYR A 64 17.12 -7.39 12.48
N SER A 65 18.22 -7.80 11.87
CA SER A 65 19.04 -6.96 10.98
C SER A 65 18.29 -6.50 9.73
N GLU A 66 17.25 -7.22 9.34
CA GLU A 66 16.38 -6.92 8.18
C GLU A 66 15.24 -5.94 8.52
N VAL A 67 15.08 -5.57 9.80
CA VAL A 67 14.00 -4.66 10.25
C VAL A 67 14.57 -3.29 10.55
N THR A 68 13.90 -2.25 10.06
CA THR A 68 14.20 -0.83 10.36
C THR A 68 12.96 -0.18 10.98
N TYR A 69 13.14 0.56 12.06
CA TYR A 69 12.10 1.36 12.70
C TYR A 69 12.27 2.86 12.38
N VAL A 70 11.23 3.46 11.82
CA VAL A 70 11.21 4.89 11.47
C VAL A 70 10.06 5.59 12.20
N ARG A 71 10.39 6.58 13.05
CA ARG A 71 9.41 7.46 13.69
C ARG A 71 9.08 8.64 12.80
N ILE A 72 7.79 8.83 12.51
CA ILE A 72 7.25 9.95 11.74
C ILE A 72 6.40 10.80 12.67
N ASN A 73 6.65 12.12 12.71
CA ASN A 73 5.93 13.03 13.62
C ASN A 73 4.51 13.37 13.14
N GLU A 74 4.24 13.13 11.86
CA GLU A 74 2.94 13.39 11.25
C GLU A 74 2.07 12.12 11.24
N ARG A 75 0.76 12.30 11.45
CA ARG A 75 -0.19 11.18 11.42
C ARG A 75 -0.76 10.96 10.04
N GLY A 76 -0.79 9.70 9.64
CA GLY A 76 -1.49 9.24 8.44
C GLY A 76 -0.73 8.21 7.62
N VAL A 77 -1.46 7.32 7.00
CA VAL A 77 -0.92 6.24 6.16
C VAL A 77 -0.22 6.79 4.90
N GLY A 78 -0.73 7.91 4.36
CA GLY A 78 -0.13 8.53 3.18
C GLY A 78 1.27 9.06 3.43
N VAL A 79 1.50 9.79 4.54
CA VAL A 79 2.85 10.25 4.89
C VAL A 79 3.78 9.07 5.20
N ALA A 80 3.29 8.04 5.90
CA ALA A 80 4.08 6.85 6.18
C ALA A 80 4.51 6.15 4.89
N PHE A 81 3.59 5.92 3.96
CA PHE A 81 3.90 5.27 2.69
C PHE A 81 4.88 6.08 1.85
N ARG A 82 4.69 7.41 1.74
CA ARG A 82 5.61 8.31 1.03
C ARG A 82 7.01 8.28 1.64
N THR A 83 7.13 8.42 2.96
CA THR A 83 8.42 8.34 3.67
C THR A 83 9.11 6.99 3.45
N GLY A 84 8.35 5.90 3.50
CA GLY A 84 8.89 4.57 3.23
C GLY A 84 9.43 4.40 1.82
N ILE A 85 8.79 4.99 0.80
CA ILE A 85 9.29 5.00 -0.57
C ILE A 85 10.54 5.87 -0.70
N GLU A 86 10.57 7.05 -0.07
CA GLU A 86 11.73 7.96 -0.08
C GLU A 86 12.97 7.35 0.57
N LEU A 87 12.80 6.52 1.60
CA LEU A 87 13.89 5.81 2.30
C LEU A 87 14.25 4.45 1.66
N ASN A 88 13.48 4.02 0.66
CA ASN A 88 13.66 2.70 0.05
C ASN A 88 14.91 2.61 -0.81
N SER A 89 15.71 1.57 -0.60
CA SER A 89 16.86 1.21 -1.44
C SER A 89 16.65 -0.03 -2.32
N SER A 90 15.61 -0.83 -2.04
CA SER A 90 15.30 -2.07 -2.77
C SER A 90 14.66 -1.83 -4.13
N ASP A 91 14.73 -2.83 -5.02
CA ASP A 91 14.18 -2.77 -6.39
C ASP A 91 12.64 -2.78 -6.40
N ILE A 92 12.05 -3.43 -5.40
CA ILE A 92 10.60 -3.51 -5.19
C ILE A 92 10.29 -2.90 -3.82
N VAL A 93 9.28 -2.06 -3.76
CA VAL A 93 8.76 -1.49 -2.52
C VAL A 93 7.24 -1.63 -2.47
N GLY A 94 6.71 -1.94 -1.30
CA GLY A 94 5.28 -2.01 -1.15
C GLY A 94 4.85 -2.00 0.30
N TYR A 95 3.57 -1.77 0.56
CA TYR A 95 3.04 -1.80 1.91
C TYR A 95 2.02 -2.90 2.13
N MET A 96 1.99 -3.38 3.37
CA MET A 96 0.97 -4.27 3.90
C MET A 96 0.43 -3.74 5.23
N ASP A 97 -0.82 -4.09 5.52
CA ASP A 97 -1.39 -3.85 6.84
C ASP A 97 -0.74 -4.78 7.88
N ILE A 98 -0.31 -4.22 9.02
CA ILE A 98 0.40 -4.96 10.09
C ILE A 98 -0.45 -6.05 10.75
N ASP A 99 -1.77 -5.99 10.62
CA ASP A 99 -2.71 -6.99 11.11
C ASP A 99 -2.73 -8.28 10.28
N LEU A 100 -1.99 -8.28 9.14
CA LEU A 100 -1.90 -9.38 8.18
C LEU A 100 -3.27 -9.86 7.68
N SER A 101 -4.20 -8.92 7.51
CA SER A 101 -5.51 -9.19 6.91
C SER A 101 -5.39 -9.81 5.51
N THR A 102 -4.33 -9.49 4.76
CA THR A 102 -3.94 -10.19 3.54
C THR A 102 -2.93 -11.30 3.88
N ASP A 103 -3.18 -12.52 3.40
CA ASP A 103 -2.32 -13.68 3.65
C ASP A 103 -0.90 -13.45 3.08
N LEU A 104 0.11 -13.77 3.89
CA LEU A 104 1.54 -13.61 3.53
C LEU A 104 1.96 -14.42 2.29
N LYS A 105 1.25 -15.49 1.94
CA LYS A 105 1.51 -16.27 0.71
C LYS A 105 1.51 -15.42 -0.57
N TYR A 106 0.80 -14.28 -0.55
CA TYR A 106 0.78 -13.36 -1.69
C TYR A 106 2.09 -12.60 -1.88
N LEU A 107 2.98 -12.53 -0.87
CA LEU A 107 4.33 -11.97 -1.04
C LEU A 107 5.17 -12.81 -2.01
N GLY A 108 5.20 -14.13 -1.82
CA GLY A 108 5.90 -15.02 -2.75
C GLY A 108 5.37 -14.92 -4.18
N LYS A 109 4.03 -14.85 -4.34
CA LYS A 109 3.40 -14.63 -5.66
C LYS A 109 3.77 -13.28 -6.27
N THR A 110 3.81 -12.22 -5.47
CA THR A 110 4.19 -10.87 -5.92
C THR A 110 5.63 -10.84 -6.41
N ILE A 111 6.54 -11.46 -5.66
CA ILE A 111 7.96 -11.55 -6.06
C ILE A 111 8.10 -12.32 -7.37
N ALA A 112 7.47 -13.47 -7.49
CA ALA A 112 7.49 -14.27 -8.72
C ALA A 112 6.96 -13.47 -9.92
N LEU A 113 5.85 -12.72 -9.76
CA LEU A 113 5.31 -11.87 -10.82
C LEU A 113 6.31 -10.82 -11.29
N PHE A 114 7.02 -10.14 -10.38
CA PHE A 114 8.04 -9.15 -10.76
C PHE A 114 9.28 -9.79 -11.39
N GLN A 115 9.64 -11.01 -11.01
CA GLN A 115 10.75 -11.76 -11.62
C GLN A 115 10.41 -12.23 -13.03
N GLU A 116 9.21 -12.75 -13.24
CA GLU A 116 8.75 -13.30 -14.52
C GLU A 116 8.35 -12.20 -15.52
N ASN A 117 7.97 -11.02 -15.05
CA ASN A 117 7.46 -9.93 -15.88
C ASN A 117 8.26 -8.63 -15.64
N PRO A 118 9.35 -8.40 -16.34
CA PRO A 118 10.16 -7.19 -16.22
C PRO A 118 9.38 -5.88 -16.45
N GLU A 119 8.37 -5.93 -17.31
CA GLU A 119 7.52 -4.77 -17.64
C GLU A 119 6.44 -4.49 -16.57
N LEU A 120 6.22 -5.39 -15.62
CA LEU A 120 5.26 -5.18 -14.55
C LEU A 120 5.79 -4.11 -13.59
N GLN A 121 5.00 -3.04 -13.39
CA GLN A 121 5.41 -1.91 -12.56
C GLN A 121 4.66 -1.84 -11.23
N TYR A 122 3.43 -2.41 -11.17
CA TYR A 122 2.53 -2.28 -10.02
C TYR A 122 1.75 -3.57 -9.79
N VAL A 123 1.74 -4.07 -8.56
CA VAL A 123 0.84 -5.13 -8.10
C VAL A 123 -0.13 -4.53 -7.08
N ASN A 124 -1.42 -4.59 -7.38
CA ASN A 124 -2.50 -4.08 -6.55
C ASN A 124 -3.32 -5.24 -5.99
N GLY A 125 -3.37 -5.40 -4.68
CA GLY A 125 -4.23 -6.39 -4.05
C GLY A 125 -5.70 -6.07 -4.28
N SER A 126 -6.49 -7.07 -4.64
CA SER A 126 -7.92 -6.91 -4.86
C SER A 126 -8.74 -7.89 -4.04
N ARG A 127 -9.73 -7.33 -3.33
CA ARG A 127 -10.75 -8.09 -2.58
C ARG A 127 -12.03 -8.29 -3.39
N PHE A 128 -12.11 -7.69 -4.58
CA PHE A 128 -13.30 -7.67 -5.44
C PHE A 128 -13.11 -8.35 -6.78
N SER A 129 -11.95 -8.91 -7.05
CA SER A 129 -11.74 -9.80 -8.20
C SER A 129 -12.55 -11.09 -8.04
N LYS A 130 -12.88 -11.75 -9.14
CA LYS A 130 -13.70 -12.97 -9.13
C LYS A 130 -13.09 -14.10 -8.27
N GLU A 131 -11.78 -14.14 -8.17
CA GLU A 131 -11.01 -15.16 -7.45
C GLU A 131 -10.65 -14.75 -6.02
N SER A 132 -11.08 -13.56 -5.57
CA SER A 132 -10.81 -13.08 -4.23
C SER A 132 -11.73 -13.75 -3.21
N ASP A 133 -11.18 -14.07 -2.03
CA ASP A 133 -11.95 -14.55 -0.89
C ASP A 133 -11.90 -13.53 0.27
N THR A 134 -13.06 -13.09 0.73
CA THR A 134 -13.18 -12.10 1.82
C THR A 134 -14.04 -12.66 2.94
N ARG A 135 -13.42 -13.47 3.81
CA ARG A 135 -14.11 -14.12 4.92
C ARG A 135 -14.35 -13.15 6.08
N GLY A 136 -15.52 -13.25 6.70
CA GLY A 136 -15.88 -12.48 7.91
C GLY A 136 -16.19 -11.00 7.67
N ARG A 137 -16.12 -10.51 6.44
CA ARG A 137 -16.30 -9.10 6.13
C ARG A 137 -17.73 -8.63 6.38
N LYS A 138 -17.90 -7.59 7.20
CA LYS A 138 -19.21 -6.99 7.49
C LYS A 138 -19.83 -6.42 6.20
N TRP A 139 -21.09 -6.77 5.92
CA TRP A 139 -21.78 -6.42 4.68
C TRP A 139 -21.78 -4.91 4.37
N TYR A 140 -21.94 -4.03 5.37
CA TYR A 140 -21.93 -2.59 5.16
C TYR A 140 -20.56 -2.06 4.73
N ARG A 141 -19.45 -2.68 5.18
CA ARG A 141 -18.10 -2.33 4.72
C ARG A 141 -17.87 -2.76 3.28
N LYS A 142 -18.45 -3.90 2.88
CA LYS A 142 -18.43 -4.33 1.48
C LYS A 142 -19.16 -3.29 0.61
N ILE A 143 -20.37 -2.88 0.99
CA ILE A 143 -21.16 -1.89 0.24
C ILE A 143 -20.43 -0.54 0.16
N THR A 144 -19.89 -0.02 1.27
CA THR A 144 -19.19 1.27 1.27
C THR A 144 -17.93 1.24 0.40
N SER A 145 -17.16 0.15 0.43
CA SER A 145 -15.97 0.03 -0.42
C SER A 145 -16.35 -0.15 -1.90
N MET A 146 -17.37 -0.93 -2.21
CA MET A 146 -17.87 -1.06 -3.58
C MET A 146 -18.43 0.27 -4.10
N GLY A 147 -19.12 1.03 -3.25
CA GLY A 147 -19.59 2.38 -3.58
C GLY A 147 -18.43 3.33 -3.91
N LEU A 148 -17.35 3.27 -3.15
CA LEU A 148 -16.14 4.05 -3.46
C LEU A 148 -15.53 3.62 -4.79
N VAL A 149 -15.33 2.32 -5.02
CA VAL A 149 -14.82 1.79 -6.30
C VAL A 149 -15.70 2.24 -7.47
N PHE A 150 -17.02 2.19 -7.31
CA PHE A 150 -17.95 2.68 -8.33
C PHE A 150 -17.74 4.17 -8.63
N LEU A 151 -17.60 5.02 -7.61
CA LEU A 151 -17.33 6.45 -7.79
C LEU A 151 -15.99 6.67 -8.50
N LEU A 152 -14.93 5.95 -8.13
CA LEU A 152 -13.63 6.07 -8.78
C LEU A 152 -13.69 5.65 -10.25
N LYS A 153 -14.41 4.58 -10.58
CA LYS A 153 -14.65 4.16 -11.97
C LYS A 153 -15.43 5.20 -12.76
N MET A 154 -16.47 5.80 -12.16
CA MET A 154 -17.29 6.82 -12.80
C MET A 154 -16.51 8.13 -13.05
N PHE A 155 -15.68 8.58 -12.10
CA PHE A 155 -15.00 9.87 -12.19
C PHE A 155 -13.65 9.83 -12.88
N PHE A 156 -12.92 8.71 -12.79
CA PHE A 156 -11.54 8.56 -13.28
C PHE A 156 -11.37 7.44 -14.32
N HIS A 157 -12.45 6.72 -14.65
CA HIS A 157 -12.38 5.53 -15.52
C HIS A 157 -11.42 4.46 -14.99
N MET A 158 -11.31 4.34 -13.65
CA MET A 158 -10.45 3.38 -12.99
C MET A 158 -10.69 1.97 -13.51
N LYS A 159 -9.62 1.27 -13.88
CA LYS A 159 -9.67 -0.12 -14.38
C LYS A 159 -9.57 -1.12 -13.23
N ALA A 160 -8.76 -0.79 -12.22
CA ALA A 160 -8.55 -1.63 -11.06
C ALA A 160 -9.87 -2.03 -10.38
N THR A 161 -9.87 -3.20 -9.79
CA THR A 161 -11.07 -3.77 -9.15
C THR A 161 -11.20 -3.38 -7.67
N ASP A 162 -10.09 -3.01 -7.01
CA ASP A 162 -10.06 -2.47 -5.65
C ASP A 162 -9.05 -1.32 -5.56
N ALA A 163 -9.32 -0.32 -4.73
CA ALA A 163 -8.46 0.83 -4.53
C ALA A 163 -8.07 1.06 -3.06
N VAL A 164 -8.49 0.18 -2.16
CA VAL A 164 -8.32 0.34 -0.71
C VAL A 164 -7.93 -0.99 -0.03
N CYS A 165 -7.26 -1.86 -0.74
CA CYS A 165 -6.64 -3.05 -0.18
C CYS A 165 -5.28 -2.69 0.42
N GLY A 166 -5.02 -3.11 1.65
CA GLY A 166 -3.72 -2.95 2.31
C GLY A 166 -2.68 -3.95 1.80
N PHE A 167 -2.51 -4.01 0.48
CA PHE A 167 -1.51 -4.85 -0.19
C PHE A 167 -1.16 -4.22 -1.55
N THR A 168 -0.02 -3.54 -1.61
CA THR A 168 0.40 -2.81 -2.80
C THR A 168 1.91 -2.86 -2.94
N PHE A 169 2.41 -3.23 -4.13
CA PHE A 169 3.83 -3.34 -4.44
C PHE A 169 4.16 -2.72 -5.79
N LEU A 170 5.31 -2.06 -5.88
CA LEU A 170 5.77 -1.37 -7.09
C LEU A 170 7.26 -1.59 -7.32
N ARG A 171 7.69 -1.46 -8.57
CA ARG A 171 9.10 -1.19 -8.84
C ARG A 171 9.48 0.17 -8.30
N LYS A 172 10.72 0.29 -7.85
CA LYS A 172 11.27 1.50 -7.21
C LYS A 172 11.08 2.74 -8.06
N ASP A 173 11.43 2.68 -9.33
CA ASP A 173 11.33 3.78 -10.28
C ASP A 173 9.89 4.27 -10.47
N ALA A 174 8.94 3.33 -10.59
CA ALA A 174 7.51 3.63 -10.65
C ALA A 174 7.00 4.29 -9.36
N ALA A 175 7.43 3.79 -8.19
CA ALA A 175 7.06 4.36 -6.89
C ALA A 175 7.61 5.77 -6.72
N GLU A 176 8.89 6.01 -7.05
CA GLU A 176 9.53 7.33 -6.99
C GLU A 176 8.89 8.34 -7.95
N GLN A 177 8.50 7.90 -9.15
CA GLN A 177 7.75 8.73 -10.09
C GLN A 177 6.42 9.18 -9.48
N LEU A 178 5.64 8.24 -8.94
CA LEU A 178 4.31 8.52 -8.39
C LEU A 178 4.37 9.41 -7.16
N VAL A 179 5.38 9.27 -6.29
CA VAL A 179 5.57 10.16 -5.14
C VAL A 179 5.72 11.62 -5.58
N LYS A 180 6.44 11.89 -6.68
CA LYS A 180 6.62 13.25 -7.22
C LYS A 180 5.36 13.84 -7.83
N GLU A 181 4.43 13.00 -8.26
CA GLU A 181 3.20 13.41 -8.95
C GLU A 181 2.01 13.54 -7.98
N CYS A 182 1.99 12.77 -6.89
CA CYS A 182 0.90 12.75 -5.92
C CYS A 182 0.85 14.01 -5.06
N SER A 183 -0.34 14.30 -4.54
CA SER A 183 -0.54 15.38 -3.57
C SER A 183 0.08 15.05 -2.20
N ASP A 184 0.25 16.05 -1.34
CA ASP A 184 0.74 15.90 0.04
C ASP A 184 -0.37 15.37 0.99
N ASP A 185 -1.23 14.46 0.52
CA ASP A 185 -2.25 13.88 1.38
C ASP A 185 -1.62 12.89 2.36
N ASN A 186 -1.77 13.17 3.65
CA ASN A 186 -1.25 12.30 4.71
C ASN A 186 -2.19 11.11 5.02
N GLY A 187 -3.44 11.12 4.50
CA GLY A 187 -4.45 10.12 4.82
C GLY A 187 -4.48 8.92 3.87
N TRP A 188 -5.49 8.09 4.06
CA TRP A 188 -5.73 6.91 3.22
C TRP A 188 -6.03 7.23 1.75
N PHE A 189 -6.47 8.45 1.42
CA PHE A 189 -6.75 8.81 0.03
C PHE A 189 -5.47 8.87 -0.82
N TYR A 190 -4.31 9.05 -0.19
CA TYR A 190 -3.01 9.03 -0.86
C TYR A 190 -2.79 7.74 -1.66
N THR A 191 -3.10 6.58 -1.08
CA THR A 191 -2.93 5.29 -1.78
C THR A 191 -3.89 5.12 -2.96
N ILE A 192 -5.09 5.71 -2.86
CA ILE A 192 -6.06 5.77 -3.97
C ILE A 192 -5.52 6.67 -5.09
N GLU A 193 -5.02 7.87 -4.75
CA GLU A 193 -4.41 8.78 -5.72
C GLU A 193 -3.22 8.11 -6.42
N PHE A 194 -2.40 7.38 -5.65
CA PHE A 194 -1.25 6.64 -6.15
C PHE A 194 -1.64 5.66 -7.27
N LEU A 195 -2.66 4.85 -7.02
CA LEU A 195 -3.22 3.91 -8.01
C LEU A 195 -3.80 4.62 -9.24
N LEU A 196 -4.58 5.69 -9.04
CA LEU A 196 -5.19 6.43 -10.14
C LEU A 196 -4.16 7.13 -11.01
N ARG A 197 -3.04 7.63 -10.44
CA ARG A 197 -1.93 8.19 -11.20
C ARG A 197 -1.16 7.11 -11.95
N ALA A 198 -0.94 5.94 -11.35
CA ALA A 198 -0.35 4.81 -12.04
C ALA A 198 -1.16 4.40 -13.28
N GLU A 199 -2.50 4.30 -13.17
CA GLU A 199 -3.36 4.04 -14.32
C GLU A 199 -3.32 5.16 -15.37
N ARG A 200 -3.30 6.43 -14.93
CA ARG A 200 -3.19 7.59 -15.81
C ARG A 200 -1.88 7.62 -16.59
N ASN A 201 -0.79 7.18 -15.96
CA ASN A 201 0.53 7.04 -16.59
C ASN A 201 0.65 5.78 -17.45
N GLN A 202 -0.43 5.01 -17.59
CA GLN A 202 -0.47 3.74 -18.34
C GLN A 202 0.57 2.72 -17.85
N MET A 203 0.87 2.75 -16.55
CA MET A 203 1.75 1.76 -15.94
C MET A 203 1.15 0.35 -16.09
N ASN A 204 2.01 -0.66 -16.22
CA ASN A 204 1.59 -2.04 -16.25
C ASN A 204 1.22 -2.49 -14.82
N ILE A 205 -0.08 -2.64 -14.57
CA ILE A 205 -0.67 -2.94 -13.26
C ILE A 205 -1.29 -4.33 -13.30
N TYR A 206 -0.98 -5.14 -12.30
CA TYR A 206 -1.63 -6.42 -12.05
C TYR A 206 -2.54 -6.35 -10.83
N ASP A 207 -3.85 -6.54 -11.01
CA ASP A 207 -4.81 -6.71 -9.91
C ASP A 207 -4.71 -8.15 -9.38
N MET A 208 -4.08 -8.32 -8.23
CA MET A 208 -3.89 -9.62 -7.59
C MET A 208 -5.11 -9.97 -6.74
N PRO A 209 -5.86 -11.02 -7.09
CA PRO A 209 -6.90 -11.55 -6.23
C PRO A 209 -6.30 -12.04 -4.91
N VAL A 210 -6.79 -11.52 -3.78
CA VAL A 210 -6.27 -11.89 -2.46
C VAL A 210 -7.34 -12.54 -1.58
N GLU A 211 -6.91 -13.44 -0.71
CA GLU A 211 -7.66 -13.84 0.46
C GLU A 211 -7.46 -12.78 1.53
N TRP A 212 -8.55 -12.25 2.05
CA TRP A 212 -8.54 -11.18 3.01
C TRP A 212 -9.45 -11.52 4.19
N GLN A 213 -8.89 -11.45 5.40
CA GLN A 213 -9.63 -11.73 6.64
C GLN A 213 -9.85 -10.43 7.43
N GLU A 214 -11.10 -10.16 7.83
CA GLU A 214 -11.40 -8.95 8.58
C GLU A 214 -10.85 -9.03 10.02
N ASP A 215 -10.06 -8.00 10.41
CA ASP A 215 -9.81 -7.72 11.81
C ASP A 215 -10.97 -6.88 12.40
N TYR A 216 -11.60 -7.40 13.46
CA TYR A 216 -12.75 -6.76 14.10
C TYR A 216 -12.36 -5.57 14.98
N ASN A 217 -11.09 -5.37 15.31
CA ASN A 217 -10.58 -4.32 16.20
C ASN A 217 -10.28 -3.00 15.47
N THR A 218 -11.02 -2.67 14.43
CA THR A 218 -10.78 -1.49 13.62
C THR A 218 -11.29 -0.20 14.25
N THR A 219 -10.49 0.87 14.19
CA THR A 219 -10.80 2.21 14.69
C THR A 219 -11.37 3.16 13.63
N VAL A 220 -11.53 2.72 12.38
CA VAL A 220 -11.93 3.58 11.24
C VAL A 220 -13.37 4.06 11.36
N LYS A 221 -13.56 5.39 11.44
CA LYS A 221 -14.88 6.06 11.45
C LYS A 221 -15.42 6.23 10.03
N VAL A 222 -16.23 5.28 9.56
CA VAL A 222 -16.70 5.15 8.16
C VAL A 222 -17.28 6.46 7.59
N TRP A 223 -18.22 7.14 8.30
CA TRP A 223 -18.88 8.35 7.79
C TRP A 223 -17.93 9.54 7.58
N LYS A 224 -16.96 9.72 8.51
CA LYS A 224 -15.95 10.78 8.36
C LYS A 224 -15.04 10.51 7.16
N THR A 225 -14.72 9.25 6.94
CA THR A 225 -13.89 8.79 5.82
C THR A 225 -14.59 9.03 4.48
N ILE A 226 -15.88 8.68 4.35
CA ILE A 226 -16.66 8.91 3.13
C ILE A 226 -16.69 10.39 2.74
N LYS A 227 -16.99 11.29 3.69
CA LYS A 227 -17.01 12.75 3.42
C LYS A 227 -15.65 13.24 2.92
N ASN A 228 -14.57 12.80 3.56
CA ASN A 228 -13.22 13.17 3.12
C ASN A 228 -12.93 12.66 1.72
N TYR A 229 -13.29 11.42 1.39
CA TYR A 229 -13.06 10.86 0.06
C TYR A 229 -13.79 11.62 -1.05
N ILE A 230 -15.03 12.03 -0.84
CA ILE A 230 -15.76 12.85 -1.82
C ILE A 230 -15.03 14.17 -2.11
N ILE A 231 -14.56 14.86 -1.07
CA ILE A 231 -13.79 16.11 -1.20
C ILE A 231 -12.49 15.86 -1.97
N ARG A 232 -11.77 14.77 -1.64
CA ARG A 232 -10.51 14.43 -2.29
C ARG A 232 -10.70 14.01 -3.75
N ILE A 233 -11.74 13.24 -4.07
CA ILE A 233 -12.14 12.90 -5.44
C ILE A 233 -12.34 14.17 -6.28
N TYR A 234 -13.07 15.14 -5.74
CA TYR A 234 -13.28 16.41 -6.45
C TYR A 234 -11.98 17.18 -6.69
N LYS A 235 -11.12 17.28 -5.66
CA LYS A 235 -9.81 17.95 -5.76
C LYS A 235 -8.91 17.27 -6.80
N LEU A 236 -8.82 15.95 -6.76
CA LEU A 236 -7.99 15.19 -7.70
C LEU A 236 -8.51 15.32 -9.14
N LYS A 237 -9.83 15.26 -9.33
CA LYS A 237 -10.42 15.48 -10.65
C LYS A 237 -10.09 16.87 -11.21
N LYS A 238 -10.11 17.89 -10.34
CA LYS A 238 -9.70 19.26 -10.73
C LYS A 238 -8.22 19.31 -11.10
N ALA A 239 -7.35 18.68 -10.30
CA ALA A 239 -5.91 18.60 -10.58
C ALA A 239 -5.66 17.93 -11.94
N PHE A 240 -6.27 16.78 -12.20
CA PHE A 240 -6.12 16.08 -13.48
C PHE A 240 -6.55 16.92 -14.69
N ARG A 241 -7.66 17.68 -14.56
CA ARG A 241 -8.07 18.60 -15.64
C ARG A 241 -7.06 19.71 -15.89
N GLN A 242 -6.49 20.28 -14.83
CA GLN A 242 -5.46 21.33 -14.95
C GLN A 242 -4.18 20.78 -15.60
N GLU A 243 -3.77 19.57 -15.23
CA GLU A 243 -2.62 18.89 -15.84
C GLU A 243 -2.88 18.61 -17.35
N ASP A 244 -4.09 18.19 -17.73
CA ASP A 244 -4.47 17.97 -19.12
C ASP A 244 -4.42 19.26 -19.96
N GLN A 245 -4.94 20.36 -19.39
CA GLN A 245 -4.87 21.67 -20.05
C GLN A 245 -3.42 22.12 -20.26
N ALA A 246 -2.58 21.99 -19.20
CA ALA A 246 -1.17 22.35 -19.29
C ALA A 246 -0.37 21.48 -20.28
N ARG A 247 -0.77 20.23 -20.48
CA ARG A 247 -0.17 19.34 -21.50
C ARG A 247 -0.63 19.74 -22.91
N ALA A 248 -1.90 20.13 -23.08
CA ALA A 248 -2.43 20.56 -24.37
C ALA A 248 -1.84 21.90 -24.86
N GLU A 249 -1.45 22.80 -23.94
CA GLU A 249 -0.82 24.08 -24.24
C GLU A 249 0.66 23.96 -24.65
N LYS A 250 1.31 22.81 -24.33
CA LYS A 250 2.74 22.55 -24.65
C LYS A 250 2.95 21.78 -25.94
N ASN A 251 1.89 21.21 -26.51
CA ASN A 251 1.88 20.50 -27.80
C ASN A 251 1.29 21.36 -28.91
#